data_32a9c8c58ad0b358048816a2f487d4e6
#
_entry.id   32a9c8c58ad0b358048816a2f487d4e6
#
_cell.length_a   1.000
_cell.length_b   1.000
_cell.length_c   1.000
_cell.angle_alpha   90.00
_cell.angle_beta   90.00
_cell.angle_gamma   90.00
#
_symmetry.space_group_name_H-M   'P 1'
#
loop_
_entity.id
_entity.type
_entity.pdbx_description
1 polymer ?
#
loop_
_entity_poly.entity_id
_entity_poly.type
_entity_poly.pdbx_seq_one_letter_code
_entity_poly.pdbx_strand_id
1 'polypeptide(L)'
;MRNIAYIELDTHAELASGFMELMRDSKNFHVDYYFSEKIVMRISKHKNTIHLTSPESLLKDLENKHYDFVILGTAHRYFNIFEQLTSLFPTYIIAHNLNFIKAPTSDIVRSILKKDRIFRLKLLLKEGLLKKNKVYENAKALLVLNENILDYQNNPRLKLLPLFFTEYQNPEPNPLQVAIPGAVKQHRRNYKRIFNKIKSFQHPFSFYFLGKAEGKELEGLQLLKKQLPKHLFIQYYDEHVSGNEFNQHIRNASVLWCPIQESTYFFGIKEIYGKTKISGNVGDAIKYATPIILPKTYSSYYSFIFKEEKDIESQILSIKDKVYDFENFNKIIVKEQLELALLELTFHTTSN
;
A
#
# COMPACT_ATOMS: atom_id res chain seq x y z
N MET A 1 17.67 -14.02 -20.55
CA MET A 1 17.30 -13.24 -19.36
C MET A 1 16.77 -11.91 -19.86
N ARG A 2 15.60 -11.45 -19.38
CA ARG A 2 14.96 -10.17 -19.78
C ARG A 2 15.52 -9.03 -18.94
N ASN A 3 15.71 -7.87 -19.53
CA ASN A 3 16.18 -6.68 -18.82
C ASN A 3 15.01 -5.75 -18.56
N ILE A 4 14.74 -5.44 -17.30
CA ILE A 4 13.66 -4.53 -16.91
C ILE A 4 14.17 -3.44 -15.98
N ALA A 5 13.55 -2.28 -15.99
CA ALA A 5 13.79 -1.22 -15.03
C ALA A 5 12.59 -1.08 -14.09
N TYR A 6 12.84 -0.94 -12.79
CA TYR A 6 11.84 -0.57 -11.79
C TYR A 6 12.15 0.81 -11.23
N ILE A 7 11.21 1.73 -11.34
CA ILE A 7 11.41 3.15 -10.99
C ILE A 7 10.46 3.54 -9.86
N GLU A 8 11.00 4.08 -8.75
CA GLU A 8 10.21 4.67 -7.66
C GLU A 8 10.87 5.96 -7.14
N LEU A 9 10.16 7.08 -7.28
CA LEU A 9 10.73 8.40 -6.98
C LEU A 9 10.10 9.09 -5.75
N ASP A 10 8.93 8.67 -5.29
CA ASP A 10 8.23 9.48 -4.28
C ASP A 10 7.70 8.71 -3.07
N THR A 11 7.00 7.59 -3.29
CA THR A 11 6.29 6.86 -2.23
C THR A 11 6.50 5.35 -2.39
N HIS A 12 5.90 4.56 -1.52
CA HIS A 12 5.86 3.10 -1.64
C HIS A 12 7.23 2.38 -1.64
N ALA A 13 8.18 2.87 -0.84
CA ALA A 13 9.47 2.21 -0.62
C ALA A 13 9.31 0.74 -0.16
N GLU A 14 8.24 0.44 0.58
CA GLU A 14 7.89 -0.90 1.03
C GLU A 14 7.55 -1.85 -0.13
N LEU A 15 6.83 -1.36 -1.15
CA LEU A 15 6.52 -2.16 -2.35
C LEU A 15 7.77 -2.35 -3.21
N ALA A 16 8.57 -1.30 -3.38
CA ALA A 16 9.86 -1.39 -4.07
C ALA A 16 10.78 -2.41 -3.38
N SER A 17 10.87 -2.39 -2.05
CA SER A 17 11.64 -3.37 -1.27
C SER A 17 11.11 -4.79 -1.44
N GLY A 18 9.80 -4.98 -1.43
CA GLY A 18 9.16 -6.28 -1.67
C GLY A 18 9.46 -6.82 -3.07
N PHE A 19 9.35 -5.97 -4.10
CA PHE A 19 9.70 -6.33 -5.46
C PHE A 19 11.18 -6.74 -5.58
N MET A 20 12.10 -5.95 -5.00
CA MET A 20 13.53 -6.29 -4.96
C MET A 20 13.79 -7.62 -4.29
N GLU A 21 13.09 -7.90 -3.17
CA GLU A 21 13.26 -9.14 -2.41
C GLU A 21 12.77 -10.37 -3.18
N LEU A 22 11.67 -10.25 -3.94
CA LEU A 22 11.14 -11.31 -4.78
C LEU A 22 12.03 -11.57 -6.01
N MET A 23 12.57 -10.50 -6.61
CA MET A 23 13.34 -10.60 -7.86
C MET A 23 14.84 -10.84 -7.66
N ARG A 24 15.34 -10.88 -6.40
CA ARG A 24 16.77 -10.98 -6.07
C ARG A 24 17.49 -12.10 -6.80
N ASP A 25 16.90 -13.28 -6.82
CA ASP A 25 17.48 -14.49 -7.39
C ASP A 25 16.69 -14.97 -8.62
N SER A 26 16.13 -14.03 -9.38
CA SER A 26 15.42 -14.35 -10.62
C SER A 26 16.41 -14.83 -11.68
N LYS A 27 16.09 -15.96 -12.31
CA LYS A 27 16.83 -16.48 -13.46
C LYS A 27 16.25 -15.99 -14.79
N ASN A 28 15.05 -15.45 -14.76
CA ASN A 28 14.32 -14.99 -15.94
C ASN A 28 14.54 -13.50 -16.24
N PHE A 29 14.78 -12.70 -15.17
CA PHE A 29 14.86 -11.24 -15.25
C PHE A 29 16.12 -10.70 -14.60
N HIS A 30 16.74 -9.74 -15.27
CA HIS A 30 17.68 -8.79 -14.69
C HIS A 30 16.94 -7.47 -14.44
N VAL A 31 17.02 -6.95 -13.22
CA VAL A 31 16.28 -5.75 -12.82
C VAL A 31 17.23 -4.64 -12.39
N ASP A 32 17.20 -3.52 -13.10
CA ASP A 32 17.82 -2.27 -12.67
C ASP A 32 16.79 -1.44 -11.86
N TYR A 33 17.19 -0.96 -10.69
CA TYR A 33 16.34 -0.18 -9.79
C TYR A 33 16.74 1.29 -9.82
N TYR A 34 15.83 2.17 -10.20
CA TYR A 34 16.04 3.63 -10.23
C TYR A 34 15.23 4.28 -9.12
N PHE A 35 15.90 4.69 -8.05
CA PHE A 35 15.25 5.23 -6.86
C PHE A 35 15.74 6.62 -6.52
N SER A 36 14.83 7.46 -6.01
CA SER A 36 15.22 8.71 -5.40
C SER A 36 15.91 8.48 -4.05
N GLU A 37 16.68 9.45 -3.59
CA GLU A 37 17.31 9.43 -2.27
C GLU A 37 16.29 9.15 -1.15
N LYS A 38 15.10 9.75 -1.23
CA LYS A 38 14.00 9.54 -0.31
C LYS A 38 13.55 8.07 -0.20
N ILE A 39 13.58 7.34 -1.31
CA ILE A 39 13.24 5.91 -1.34
C ILE A 39 14.38 5.09 -0.81
N VAL A 40 15.62 5.36 -1.23
CA VAL A 40 16.82 4.64 -0.79
C VAL A 40 16.99 4.70 0.74
N MET A 41 16.72 5.86 1.36
CA MET A 41 16.78 6.02 2.82
C MET A 41 15.78 5.13 3.59
N ARG A 42 14.72 4.64 2.93
CA ARG A 42 13.68 3.79 3.54
C ARG A 42 13.88 2.31 3.24
N ILE A 43 14.72 1.97 2.28
CA ILE A 43 15.03 0.59 1.92
C ILE A 43 16.28 0.19 2.71
N SER A 44 16.10 -0.66 3.72
CA SER A 44 17.16 -1.04 4.67
C SER A 44 18.17 -2.06 4.14
N LYS A 45 17.92 -2.71 3.01
CA LYS A 45 18.72 -3.84 2.49
C LYS A 45 18.86 -3.73 0.95
N HIS A 46 20.05 -4.07 0.42
CA HIS A 46 20.38 -4.21 -1.02
C HIS A 46 20.80 -2.95 -1.76
N LYS A 47 22.06 -2.54 -1.53
CA LYS A 47 22.62 -1.35 -2.23
C LYS A 47 23.21 -1.62 -3.62
N ASN A 48 23.44 -2.87 -4.02
CA ASN A 48 24.34 -3.18 -5.15
C ASN A 48 23.70 -3.08 -6.54
N THR A 49 22.36 -2.94 -6.65
CA THR A 49 21.65 -2.83 -7.93
C THR A 49 20.80 -1.56 -8.02
N ILE A 50 21.00 -0.62 -7.09
CA ILE A 50 20.22 0.61 -7.03
C ILE A 50 20.99 1.74 -7.71
N HIS A 51 20.39 2.32 -8.74
CA HIS A 51 20.82 3.56 -9.36
C HIS A 51 20.10 4.72 -8.65
N LEU A 52 20.87 5.56 -7.98
CA LEU A 52 20.33 6.79 -7.39
C LEU A 52 19.99 7.76 -8.52
N THR A 53 18.74 8.21 -8.56
CA THR A 53 18.23 9.11 -9.59
C THR A 53 17.34 10.21 -9.01
N SER A 54 17.06 11.20 -9.83
CA SER A 54 16.08 12.26 -9.55
C SER A 54 15.10 12.40 -10.72
N PRO A 55 13.97 13.10 -10.56
CA PRO A 55 13.10 13.38 -11.70
C PRO A 55 13.83 14.06 -12.85
N GLU A 56 14.82 14.90 -12.56
CA GLU A 56 15.56 15.67 -13.54
C GLU A 56 16.62 14.83 -14.29
N SER A 57 17.21 13.82 -13.63
CA SER A 57 18.26 12.98 -14.22
C SER A 57 17.74 11.68 -14.83
N LEU A 58 16.54 11.23 -14.46
CA LEU A 58 16.00 9.91 -14.79
C LEU A 58 16.14 9.54 -16.29
N LEU A 59 15.73 10.41 -17.18
CA LEU A 59 15.78 10.11 -18.62
C LEU A 59 17.23 9.96 -19.11
N LYS A 60 18.16 10.78 -18.60
CA LYS A 60 19.59 10.67 -18.89
C LYS A 60 20.17 9.38 -18.32
N ASP A 61 19.77 9.00 -17.12
CA ASP A 61 20.24 7.76 -16.46
C ASP A 61 19.79 6.50 -17.21
N LEU A 62 18.68 6.59 -17.94
CA LEU A 62 18.15 5.54 -18.82
C LEU A 62 18.68 5.63 -20.27
N GLU A 63 19.35 6.72 -20.63
CA GLU A 63 19.92 6.89 -21.96
C GLU A 63 20.91 5.77 -22.27
N ASN A 64 20.84 5.24 -23.51
CA ASN A 64 21.67 4.11 -23.97
C ASN A 64 21.42 2.77 -23.22
N LYS A 65 20.37 2.67 -22.41
CA LYS A 65 19.94 1.41 -21.80
C LYS A 65 18.85 0.77 -22.65
N HIS A 66 18.89 -0.56 -22.73
CA HIS A 66 17.89 -1.34 -23.43
C HIS A 66 17.11 -2.18 -22.40
N TYR A 67 15.83 -1.86 -22.23
CA TYR A 67 14.91 -2.61 -21.38
C TYR A 67 13.77 -3.20 -22.21
N ASP A 68 13.44 -4.45 -21.95
CA ASP A 68 12.25 -5.07 -22.52
C ASP A 68 11.00 -4.28 -22.11
N PHE A 69 10.98 -3.78 -20.88
CA PHE A 69 9.98 -2.82 -20.38
C PHE A 69 10.41 -2.14 -19.06
N VAL A 70 9.65 -1.12 -18.71
CA VAL A 70 9.83 -0.35 -17.47
C VAL A 70 8.60 -0.49 -16.58
N ILE A 71 8.79 -0.64 -15.28
CA ILE A 71 7.73 -0.58 -14.26
C ILE A 71 7.86 0.74 -13.50
N LEU A 72 6.82 1.58 -13.53
CA LEU A 72 6.69 2.72 -12.63
C LEU A 72 5.95 2.28 -11.37
N GLY A 73 6.62 2.29 -10.22
CA GLY A 73 6.03 1.96 -8.93
C GLY A 73 4.95 2.97 -8.51
N THR A 74 5.15 4.25 -8.82
CA THR A 74 4.18 5.32 -8.53
C THR A 74 4.24 6.41 -9.59
N ALA A 75 3.08 6.77 -10.16
CA ALA A 75 2.94 7.87 -11.12
C ALA A 75 1.93 8.92 -10.65
N HIS A 76 2.18 9.50 -9.46
CA HIS A 76 1.31 10.55 -8.88
C HIS A 76 1.86 11.96 -9.06
N ARG A 77 3.11 12.08 -9.51
CA ARG A 77 3.89 13.31 -9.71
C ARG A 77 4.74 13.15 -10.95
N TYR A 78 5.47 14.19 -11.32
CA TYR A 78 6.48 14.19 -12.39
C TYR A 78 5.93 13.74 -13.76
N PHE A 79 4.68 14.11 -14.07
CA PHE A 79 4.00 13.69 -15.29
C PHE A 79 4.68 14.16 -16.59
N ASN A 80 5.42 15.29 -16.53
CA ASN A 80 6.22 15.77 -17.65
C ASN A 80 7.38 14.82 -17.99
N ILE A 81 8.00 14.20 -16.99
CA ILE A 81 9.08 13.21 -17.17
C ILE A 81 8.48 11.86 -17.57
N PHE A 82 7.43 11.43 -16.89
CA PHE A 82 6.79 10.15 -17.17
C PHE A 82 6.09 10.10 -18.54
N GLU A 83 5.62 11.24 -19.08
CA GLU A 83 5.13 11.30 -20.45
C GLU A 83 6.24 10.95 -21.45
N GLN A 84 7.43 11.52 -21.28
CA GLN A 84 8.58 11.21 -22.13
C GLN A 84 9.02 9.74 -21.95
N LEU A 85 9.10 9.27 -20.68
CA LEU A 85 9.45 7.89 -20.38
C LEU A 85 8.50 6.89 -21.05
N THR A 86 7.19 7.09 -20.93
CA THR A 86 6.18 6.20 -21.54
C THR A 86 6.12 6.27 -23.05
N SER A 87 6.71 7.31 -23.65
CA SER A 87 6.88 7.43 -25.11
C SER A 87 8.16 6.74 -25.61
N LEU A 88 9.18 6.63 -24.76
CA LEU A 88 10.49 6.04 -25.13
C LEU A 88 10.56 4.54 -24.82
N PHE A 89 9.89 4.09 -23.77
CA PHE A 89 9.96 2.72 -23.30
C PHE A 89 8.58 2.09 -23.16
N PRO A 90 8.40 0.79 -23.49
CA PRO A 90 7.22 0.03 -23.06
C PRO A 90 7.09 0.12 -21.55
N THR A 91 6.03 0.76 -21.04
CA THR A 91 5.92 1.08 -19.61
C THR A 91 4.65 0.52 -19.01
N TYR A 92 4.78 -0.07 -17.82
CA TYR A 92 3.70 -0.54 -16.97
C TYR A 92 3.66 0.31 -15.69
N ILE A 93 2.47 0.66 -15.19
CA ILE A 93 2.33 1.58 -14.05
C ILE A 93 1.55 0.89 -12.94
N ILE A 94 2.09 0.85 -11.73
CA ILE A 94 1.35 0.37 -10.56
C ILE A 94 0.28 1.40 -10.18
N ALA A 95 -0.99 0.98 -10.26
CA ALA A 95 -2.16 1.82 -10.09
C ALA A 95 -2.65 1.81 -8.62
N HIS A 96 -2.29 2.83 -7.86
CA HIS A 96 -2.67 2.96 -6.45
C HIS A 96 -4.03 3.63 -6.23
N ASN A 97 -4.53 4.42 -7.19
CA ASN A 97 -5.74 5.23 -7.10
C ASN A 97 -6.45 5.26 -8.46
N LEU A 98 -7.33 4.29 -8.70
CA LEU A 98 -7.93 4.07 -10.02
C LEU A 98 -8.90 5.16 -10.46
N ASN A 99 -9.67 5.74 -9.51
CA ASN A 99 -10.55 6.84 -9.85
C ASN A 99 -9.77 8.12 -10.21
N PHE A 100 -8.64 8.38 -9.53
CA PHE A 100 -7.74 9.47 -9.92
C PHE A 100 -7.21 9.27 -11.35
N ILE A 101 -6.83 8.05 -11.71
CA ILE A 101 -6.34 7.72 -13.05
C ILE A 101 -7.41 8.04 -14.10
N LYS A 102 -8.66 7.62 -13.85
CA LYS A 102 -9.80 7.81 -14.75
C LYS A 102 -10.37 9.24 -14.76
N ALA A 103 -10.10 10.03 -13.71
CA ALA A 103 -10.70 11.35 -13.54
C ALA A 103 -10.29 12.30 -14.67
N PRO A 104 -11.26 13.07 -15.22
CA PRO A 104 -10.96 14.15 -16.16
C PRO A 104 -10.00 15.17 -15.56
N THR A 105 -9.11 15.73 -16.40
CA THR A 105 -8.17 16.76 -15.95
C THR A 105 -8.88 17.98 -15.36
N SER A 106 -10.06 18.33 -15.87
CA SER A 106 -10.89 19.41 -15.35
C SER A 106 -11.25 19.25 -13.87
N ASP A 107 -11.56 18.02 -13.43
CA ASP A 107 -11.94 17.76 -12.03
C ASP A 107 -10.72 17.87 -11.10
N ILE A 108 -9.55 17.46 -11.59
CA ILE A 108 -8.28 17.59 -10.86
C ILE A 108 -7.91 19.08 -10.72
N VAL A 109 -8.03 19.87 -11.79
CA VAL A 109 -7.78 21.31 -11.77
C VAL A 109 -8.74 22.02 -10.81
N ARG A 110 -10.04 21.71 -10.85
CA ARG A 110 -11.02 22.25 -9.89
C ARG A 110 -10.67 21.91 -8.44
N SER A 111 -10.07 20.76 -8.22
CA SER A 111 -9.66 20.33 -6.88
C SER A 111 -8.52 21.17 -6.29
N ILE A 112 -7.73 21.85 -7.13
CA ILE A 112 -6.62 22.73 -6.71
C ILE A 112 -7.14 23.87 -5.83
N LEU A 113 -8.35 24.34 -6.09
CA LEU A 113 -8.96 25.45 -5.35
C LEU A 113 -9.41 25.07 -3.93
N LYS A 114 -9.47 23.76 -3.58
CA LYS A 114 -10.08 23.30 -2.32
C LYS A 114 -9.08 23.21 -1.15
N LYS A 115 -7.95 22.54 -1.30
CA LYS A 115 -6.95 22.32 -0.23
C LYS A 115 -5.55 22.27 -0.83
N ASP A 116 -4.52 22.59 -0.03
CA ASP A 116 -3.11 22.51 -0.39
C ASP A 116 -2.79 23.23 -1.72
N ARG A 117 -3.34 24.42 -1.91
CA ARG A 117 -3.30 25.17 -3.17
C ARG A 117 -1.88 25.35 -3.73
N ILE A 118 -0.93 25.71 -2.88
CA ILE A 118 0.46 25.95 -3.30
C ILE A 118 1.09 24.66 -3.83
N PHE A 119 0.92 23.54 -3.10
CA PHE A 119 1.45 22.25 -3.52
C PHE A 119 0.81 21.79 -4.84
N ARG A 120 -0.51 21.87 -4.96
CA ARG A 120 -1.23 21.48 -6.17
C ARG A 120 -0.91 22.37 -7.37
N LEU A 121 -0.72 23.66 -7.15
CA LEU A 121 -0.28 24.59 -8.18
C LEU A 121 1.14 24.26 -8.67
N LYS A 122 2.05 23.87 -7.73
CA LYS A 122 3.38 23.37 -8.10
C LYS A 122 3.29 22.13 -8.98
N LEU A 123 2.42 21.17 -8.64
CA LEU A 123 2.21 19.97 -9.45
C LEU A 123 1.68 20.30 -10.84
N LEU A 124 0.76 21.27 -10.93
CA LEU A 124 0.20 21.71 -12.21
C LEU A 124 1.26 22.35 -13.10
N LEU A 125 2.00 23.32 -12.56
CA LEU A 125 2.92 24.16 -13.34
C LEU A 125 4.29 23.51 -13.57
N LYS A 126 4.84 22.84 -12.56
CA LYS A 126 6.21 22.30 -12.60
C LYS A 126 6.28 20.80 -12.92
N GLU A 127 5.30 20.02 -12.45
CA GLU A 127 5.36 18.56 -12.54
C GLU A 127 4.42 17.99 -13.64
N GLY A 128 3.78 18.86 -14.42
CA GLY A 128 3.03 18.49 -15.61
C GLY A 128 1.73 17.74 -15.34
N LEU A 129 0.98 18.07 -14.26
CA LEU A 129 -0.28 17.38 -13.88
C LEU A 129 -1.29 17.29 -15.05
N LEU A 130 -1.29 18.23 -15.98
CA LEU A 130 -2.14 18.21 -17.18
C LEU A 130 -1.83 17.05 -18.11
N LYS A 131 -0.63 16.53 -18.08
CA LYS A 131 -0.17 15.38 -18.88
C LYS A 131 -0.53 14.02 -18.29
N LYS A 132 -1.19 14.02 -17.10
CA LYS A 132 -1.57 12.81 -16.38
C LYS A 132 -2.26 11.78 -17.29
N ASN A 133 -3.28 12.19 -18.02
CA ASN A 133 -4.05 11.28 -18.86
C ASN A 133 -3.14 10.61 -19.90
N LYS A 134 -2.31 11.40 -20.57
CA LYS A 134 -1.38 10.90 -21.60
C LYS A 134 -0.36 9.89 -21.05
N VAL A 135 0.16 10.12 -19.83
CA VAL A 135 1.04 9.15 -19.16
C VAL A 135 0.34 7.80 -18.98
N TYR A 136 -0.89 7.81 -18.47
CA TYR A 136 -1.63 6.56 -18.25
C TYR A 136 -2.16 5.93 -19.55
N GLU A 137 -2.45 6.72 -20.57
CA GLU A 137 -2.86 6.25 -21.90
C GLU A 137 -1.69 5.59 -22.65
N ASN A 138 -0.50 6.17 -22.58
CA ASN A 138 0.71 5.63 -23.19
C ASN A 138 1.19 4.33 -22.52
N ALA A 139 0.87 4.12 -21.25
CA ALA A 139 1.23 2.90 -20.55
C ALA A 139 0.62 1.67 -21.24
N LYS A 140 1.39 0.60 -21.41
CA LYS A 140 0.94 -0.67 -22.01
C LYS A 140 -0.18 -1.31 -21.20
N ALA A 141 -0.05 -1.30 -19.85
CA ALA A 141 -1.12 -1.69 -18.93
C ALA A 141 -0.92 -1.02 -17.55
N LEU A 142 -1.95 -1.10 -16.73
CA LEU A 142 -1.94 -0.67 -15.33
C LEU A 142 -1.89 -1.92 -14.44
N LEU A 143 -0.98 -1.92 -13.48
CA LEU A 143 -0.77 -3.03 -12.58
C LEU A 143 -1.50 -2.80 -11.26
N VAL A 144 -2.30 -3.74 -10.82
CA VAL A 144 -2.98 -3.72 -9.52
C VAL A 144 -2.42 -4.81 -8.62
N LEU A 145 -2.42 -4.55 -7.31
CA LEU A 145 -1.77 -5.40 -6.32
C LEU A 145 -2.75 -6.36 -5.63
N ASN A 146 -3.99 -6.41 -6.08
CA ASN A 146 -5.04 -7.20 -5.43
C ASN A 146 -6.11 -7.64 -6.43
N GLU A 147 -6.44 -8.93 -6.40
CA GLU A 147 -7.42 -9.56 -7.28
C GLU A 147 -8.81 -8.96 -7.14
N ASN A 148 -9.24 -8.64 -5.92
CA ASN A 148 -10.58 -8.02 -5.71
C ASN A 148 -10.75 -6.71 -6.49
N ILE A 149 -9.67 -5.93 -6.64
CA ILE A 149 -9.71 -4.69 -7.44
C ILE A 149 -9.79 -5.03 -8.92
N LEU A 150 -9.05 -6.04 -9.37
CA LEU A 150 -9.06 -6.49 -10.76
C LEU A 150 -10.47 -6.91 -11.17
N ASP A 151 -11.09 -7.80 -10.39
CA ASP A 151 -12.43 -8.32 -10.63
C ASP A 151 -13.50 -7.23 -10.56
N TYR A 152 -13.42 -6.36 -9.54
CA TYR A 152 -14.38 -5.27 -9.39
C TYR A 152 -14.37 -4.31 -10.58
N GLN A 153 -13.19 -4.02 -11.15
CA GLN A 153 -13.03 -3.05 -12.23
C GLN A 153 -13.37 -3.63 -13.61
N ASN A 154 -13.23 -4.95 -13.80
CA ASN A 154 -13.44 -5.65 -15.06
C ASN A 154 -12.89 -4.88 -16.29
N ASN A 155 -11.65 -4.43 -16.18
CA ASN A 155 -10.98 -3.61 -17.19
C ASN A 155 -9.79 -4.38 -17.78
N PRO A 156 -9.76 -4.68 -19.09
CA PRO A 156 -8.72 -5.48 -19.73
C PRO A 156 -7.32 -4.84 -19.66
N ARG A 157 -7.23 -3.52 -19.44
CA ARG A 157 -5.96 -2.83 -19.24
C ARG A 157 -5.37 -3.02 -17.83
N LEU A 158 -6.13 -3.59 -16.89
CA LEU A 158 -5.62 -3.93 -15.58
C LEU A 158 -5.02 -5.33 -15.59
N LYS A 159 -3.85 -5.47 -15.02
CA LYS A 159 -3.16 -6.75 -14.81
C LYS A 159 -2.78 -6.89 -13.35
N LEU A 160 -2.83 -8.11 -12.83
CA LEU A 160 -2.38 -8.38 -11.47
C LEU A 160 -0.85 -8.36 -11.41
N LEU A 161 -0.32 -7.73 -10.37
CA LEU A 161 1.09 -7.80 -9.99
C LEU A 161 1.17 -8.34 -8.56
N PRO A 162 1.44 -9.63 -8.34
CA PRO A 162 1.51 -10.23 -7.01
C PRO A 162 2.80 -9.80 -6.32
N LEU A 163 2.69 -8.94 -5.30
CA LEU A 163 3.84 -8.41 -4.54
C LEU A 163 3.75 -8.65 -3.04
N PHE A 164 2.59 -9.06 -2.52
CA PHE A 164 2.43 -9.31 -1.10
C PHE A 164 2.78 -10.75 -0.78
N PHE A 165 3.73 -10.94 0.12
CA PHE A 165 4.13 -12.26 0.60
C PHE A 165 4.34 -12.26 2.12
N THR A 166 4.26 -13.43 2.72
CA THR A 166 4.48 -13.64 4.15
C THR A 166 5.97 -13.62 4.45
N GLU A 167 6.40 -12.69 5.28
CA GLU A 167 7.76 -12.60 5.80
C GLU A 167 7.88 -13.21 7.20
N TYR A 168 6.80 -13.11 7.97
CA TYR A 168 6.79 -13.51 9.37
C TYR A 168 5.55 -14.34 9.66
N GLN A 169 5.75 -15.43 10.36
CA GLN A 169 4.68 -16.23 10.91
C GLN A 169 4.97 -16.45 12.38
N ASN A 170 4.09 -15.99 13.25
CA ASN A 170 4.16 -16.28 14.67
C ASN A 170 3.17 -17.40 14.98
N PRO A 171 3.64 -18.60 15.35
CA PRO A 171 2.75 -19.72 15.67
C PRO A 171 1.96 -19.48 16.96
N GLU A 172 2.46 -18.63 17.85
CA GLU A 172 1.87 -18.36 19.18
C GLU A 172 1.71 -16.86 19.43
N PRO A 173 0.82 -16.16 18.68
CA PRO A 173 0.53 -14.75 18.97
C PRO A 173 -0.16 -14.63 20.34
N ASN A 174 0.01 -13.47 21.00
CA ASN A 174 -0.73 -13.20 22.24
C ASN A 174 -2.24 -13.08 21.91
N PRO A 175 -3.08 -14.00 22.41
CA PRO A 175 -4.49 -14.09 22.03
C PRO A 175 -5.32 -12.86 22.43
N LEU A 176 -4.83 -12.05 23.35
CA LEU A 176 -5.50 -10.85 23.86
C LEU A 176 -4.83 -9.55 23.38
N GLN A 177 -3.93 -9.64 22.43
CA GLN A 177 -3.28 -8.46 21.82
C GLN A 177 -3.90 -8.14 20.46
N VAL A 178 -4.37 -6.90 20.33
CA VAL A 178 -4.95 -6.33 19.10
C VAL A 178 -4.07 -5.21 18.59
N ALA A 179 -3.60 -5.28 17.34
CA ALA A 179 -2.90 -4.19 16.72
C ALA A 179 -3.83 -3.34 15.84
N ILE A 180 -3.67 -2.01 15.91
CA ILE A 180 -4.43 -1.00 15.15
C ILE A 180 -3.41 -0.21 14.31
N PRO A 181 -2.94 -0.75 13.17
CA PRO A 181 -1.84 -0.18 12.42
C PRO A 181 -2.22 1.06 11.61
N GLY A 182 -1.29 2.01 11.56
CA GLY A 182 -1.31 3.21 10.72
C GLY A 182 -1.69 4.49 11.44
N ALA A 183 -1.37 5.63 10.81
CA ALA A 183 -1.50 6.97 11.40
C ALA A 183 -2.86 7.21 12.06
N VAL A 184 -2.83 7.72 13.28
CA VAL A 184 -4.04 7.98 14.09
C VAL A 184 -4.66 9.32 13.65
N LYS A 185 -5.46 9.25 12.57
CA LYS A 185 -6.13 10.42 11.97
C LYS A 185 -7.57 10.08 11.62
N GLN A 186 -8.53 10.81 12.21
CA GLN A 186 -9.98 10.55 12.08
C GLN A 186 -10.45 10.55 10.61
N HIS A 187 -9.88 11.39 9.75
CA HIS A 187 -10.26 11.44 8.34
C HIS A 187 -9.84 10.20 7.53
N ARG A 188 -8.91 9.39 8.06
CA ARG A 188 -8.47 8.12 7.46
C ARG A 188 -9.07 6.91 8.12
N ARG A 189 -9.35 6.98 9.43
CA ARG A 189 -9.85 5.87 10.27
C ARG A 189 -10.85 6.39 11.28
N ASN A 190 -11.90 5.62 11.54
CA ASN A 190 -12.95 6.03 12.47
C ASN A 190 -12.56 5.76 13.94
N TYR A 191 -11.59 6.54 14.45
CA TYR A 191 -11.08 6.38 15.81
C TYR A 191 -12.11 6.67 16.90
N LYS A 192 -13.00 7.65 16.70
CA LYS A 192 -14.09 7.92 17.66
C LYS A 192 -14.93 6.68 17.93
N ARG A 193 -15.24 5.93 16.89
CA ARG A 193 -15.99 4.68 17.00
C ARG A 193 -15.21 3.62 17.78
N ILE A 194 -13.91 3.46 17.50
CA ILE A 194 -13.04 2.51 18.18
C ILE A 194 -12.93 2.84 19.67
N PHE A 195 -12.68 4.09 20.03
CA PHE A 195 -12.55 4.48 21.44
C PHE A 195 -13.79 4.13 22.25
N ASN A 196 -14.99 4.32 21.69
CA ASN A 196 -16.23 3.94 22.35
C ASN A 196 -16.38 2.42 22.46
N LYS A 197 -16.00 1.66 21.44
CA LYS A 197 -16.08 0.19 21.47
C LYS A 197 -15.08 -0.41 22.47
N ILE A 198 -13.84 0.06 22.50
CA ILE A 198 -12.82 -0.44 23.45
C ILE A 198 -13.31 -0.33 24.90
N LYS A 199 -13.97 0.77 25.27
CA LYS A 199 -14.49 0.95 26.65
C LYS A 199 -15.50 -0.11 27.09
N SER A 200 -16.18 -0.75 26.14
CA SER A 200 -17.22 -1.76 26.43
C SER A 200 -16.69 -3.19 26.48
N PHE A 201 -15.43 -3.42 26.21
CA PHE A 201 -14.82 -4.75 26.29
C PHE A 201 -14.84 -5.28 27.74
N GLN A 202 -15.19 -6.55 27.87
CA GLN A 202 -15.32 -7.21 29.19
C GLN A 202 -14.10 -8.09 29.50
N HIS A 203 -13.40 -8.60 28.45
CA HIS A 203 -12.22 -9.43 28.62
C HIS A 203 -10.94 -8.59 28.66
N PRO A 204 -9.84 -9.09 29.26
CA PRO A 204 -8.57 -8.37 29.34
C PRO A 204 -7.88 -8.31 27.98
N PHE A 205 -7.95 -7.16 27.31
CA PHE A 205 -7.31 -6.92 26.03
C PHE A 205 -6.24 -5.82 26.12
N SER A 206 -5.20 -5.98 25.26
CA SER A 206 -4.19 -4.96 25.02
C SER A 206 -4.30 -4.43 23.58
N PHE A 207 -4.52 -3.12 23.42
CA PHE A 207 -4.66 -2.47 22.12
C PHE A 207 -3.45 -1.60 21.82
N TYR A 208 -2.81 -1.83 20.68
CA TYR A 208 -1.62 -1.11 20.25
C TYR A 208 -1.95 -0.25 19.01
N PHE A 209 -1.98 1.07 19.19
CA PHE A 209 -2.20 2.04 18.12
C PHE A 209 -0.87 2.34 17.43
N LEU A 210 -0.55 1.63 16.36
CA LEU A 210 0.74 1.63 15.71
C LEU A 210 0.84 2.74 14.64
N GLY A 211 0.76 3.97 15.09
CA GLY A 211 0.92 5.15 14.26
C GLY A 211 0.94 6.43 15.08
N LYS A 212 1.58 7.48 14.55
CA LYS A 212 1.62 8.77 15.21
C LYS A 212 0.21 9.31 15.43
N ALA A 213 -0.09 9.68 16.67
CA ALA A 213 -1.27 10.43 17.09
C ALA A 213 -0.89 11.88 17.37
N GLU A 214 -1.74 12.82 16.95
CA GLU A 214 -1.54 14.26 17.19
C GLU A 214 -2.88 14.97 17.34
N GLY A 215 -2.87 16.15 17.99
CA GLY A 215 -4.07 16.98 18.17
C GLY A 215 -5.21 16.26 18.88
N LYS A 216 -6.43 16.40 18.37
CA LYS A 216 -7.65 15.84 18.97
C LYS A 216 -7.66 14.32 19.10
N GLU A 217 -6.98 13.62 18.22
CA GLU A 217 -6.87 12.16 18.29
C GLU A 217 -5.95 11.73 19.44
N LEU A 218 -4.85 12.46 19.68
CA LEU A 218 -3.96 12.24 20.82
C LEU A 218 -4.69 12.52 22.13
N GLU A 219 -5.39 13.66 22.23
CA GLU A 219 -6.24 13.99 23.40
C GLU A 219 -7.28 12.91 23.66
N GLY A 220 -7.91 12.39 22.60
CA GLY A 220 -8.87 11.28 22.69
C GLY A 220 -8.27 9.99 23.24
N LEU A 221 -7.03 9.64 22.85
CA LEU A 221 -6.31 8.47 23.38
C LEU A 221 -5.88 8.69 24.85
N GLN A 222 -5.44 9.89 25.20
CA GLN A 222 -5.11 10.23 26.59
C GLN A 222 -6.33 10.13 27.51
N LEU A 223 -7.49 10.63 27.04
CA LEU A 223 -8.75 10.51 27.75
C LEU A 223 -9.20 9.07 27.86
N LEU A 224 -9.11 8.30 26.75
CA LEU A 224 -9.43 6.87 26.75
C LEU A 224 -8.59 6.14 27.79
N LYS A 225 -7.28 6.34 27.82
CA LYS A 225 -6.36 5.70 28.78
C LYS A 225 -6.74 5.97 30.24
N LYS A 226 -7.20 7.19 30.55
CA LYS A 226 -7.65 7.56 31.91
C LYS A 226 -8.98 6.90 32.30
N GLN A 227 -9.81 6.57 31.34
CA GLN A 227 -11.17 6.05 31.55
C GLN A 227 -11.30 4.53 31.39
N LEU A 228 -10.22 3.86 30.99
CA LEU A 228 -10.26 2.41 30.79
C LEU A 228 -10.44 1.64 32.07
N PRO A 229 -11.26 0.56 32.06
CA PRO A 229 -11.28 -0.44 33.10
C PRO A 229 -9.88 -1.06 33.33
N LYS A 230 -9.58 -1.50 34.54
CA LYS A 230 -8.24 -2.03 34.91
C LYS A 230 -7.79 -3.25 34.09
N HIS A 231 -8.73 -3.99 33.54
CA HIS A 231 -8.45 -5.18 32.73
C HIS A 231 -8.09 -4.86 31.27
N LEU A 232 -8.21 -3.58 30.86
CA LEU A 232 -7.87 -3.15 29.50
C LEU A 232 -6.61 -2.31 29.49
N PHE A 233 -5.80 -2.50 28.47
CA PHE A 233 -4.57 -1.75 28.26
C PHE A 233 -4.55 -1.11 26.87
N ILE A 234 -4.06 0.13 26.77
CA ILE A 234 -3.75 0.76 25.50
C ILE A 234 -2.33 1.32 25.48
N GLN A 235 -1.67 1.13 24.33
CA GLN A 235 -0.43 1.80 23.98
C GLN A 235 -0.63 2.62 22.73
N TYR A 236 -0.09 3.84 22.70
CA TYR A 236 -0.12 4.75 21.54
C TYR A 236 1.15 5.60 21.52
N TYR A 237 1.39 6.25 20.40
CA TYR A 237 2.61 7.02 20.16
C TYR A 237 2.24 8.43 19.65
N ASP A 238 2.88 9.44 20.18
CA ASP A 238 2.82 10.85 19.74
C ASP A 238 3.94 11.19 18.74
N GLU A 239 4.87 10.24 18.54
CA GLU A 239 5.90 10.27 17.52
C GLU A 239 5.73 9.15 16.48
N HIS A 240 6.62 9.11 15.51
CA HIS A 240 6.65 7.98 14.58
C HIS A 240 7.06 6.69 15.29
N VAL A 241 6.25 5.65 15.14
CA VAL A 241 6.57 4.32 15.64
C VAL A 241 7.80 3.80 14.90
N SER A 242 8.80 3.36 15.62
CA SER A 242 9.97 2.74 15.02
C SER A 242 9.59 1.44 14.28
N GLY A 243 10.33 1.11 13.23
CA GLY A 243 10.08 -0.14 12.48
C GLY A 243 10.17 -1.39 13.37
N ASN A 244 11.06 -1.38 14.36
CA ASN A 244 11.21 -2.51 15.30
C ASN A 244 9.99 -2.66 16.21
N GLU A 245 9.50 -1.58 16.80
CA GLU A 245 8.29 -1.61 17.65
C GLU A 245 7.05 -1.98 16.84
N PHE A 246 6.90 -1.39 15.64
CA PHE A 246 5.83 -1.73 14.73
C PHE A 246 5.81 -3.24 14.42
N ASN A 247 6.96 -3.78 14.01
CA ASN A 247 7.12 -5.20 13.71
C ASN A 247 6.83 -6.09 14.93
N GLN A 248 7.37 -5.72 16.09
CA GLN A 248 7.17 -6.47 17.33
C GLN A 248 5.70 -6.56 17.70
N HIS A 249 4.98 -5.44 17.70
CA HIS A 249 3.58 -5.42 18.11
C HIS A 249 2.65 -6.10 17.13
N ILE A 250 2.90 -5.98 15.81
CA ILE A 250 2.09 -6.72 14.83
C ILE A 250 2.33 -8.22 14.93
N ARG A 251 3.58 -8.66 15.05
CA ARG A 251 3.92 -10.09 15.20
C ARG A 251 3.26 -10.74 16.40
N ASN A 252 3.10 -10.00 17.48
CA ASN A 252 2.50 -10.51 18.72
C ASN A 252 0.97 -10.39 18.72
N ALA A 253 0.38 -9.66 17.78
CA ALA A 253 -1.06 -9.48 17.73
C ALA A 253 -1.76 -10.73 17.18
N SER A 254 -2.87 -11.12 17.82
CA SER A 254 -3.76 -12.17 17.32
C SER A 254 -4.64 -11.69 16.17
N VAL A 255 -4.86 -10.37 16.06
CA VAL A 255 -5.69 -9.76 15.03
C VAL A 255 -5.27 -8.32 14.75
N LEU A 256 -5.38 -7.89 13.49
CA LEU A 256 -5.29 -6.49 13.11
C LEU A 256 -6.70 -5.89 13.04
N TRP A 257 -7.00 -4.92 13.88
CA TRP A 257 -8.26 -4.19 13.78
C TRP A 257 -8.04 -2.87 13.03
N CYS A 258 -8.53 -2.78 11.81
CA CYS A 258 -8.26 -1.68 10.90
C CYS A 258 -9.53 -0.90 10.54
N PRO A 259 -9.92 0.12 11.33
CA PRO A 259 -11.16 0.87 11.17
C PRO A 259 -11.04 1.94 10.08
N ILE A 260 -10.48 1.60 8.94
CA ILE A 260 -10.33 2.54 7.81
C ILE A 260 -11.67 3.15 7.46
N GLN A 261 -11.68 4.39 6.97
CA GLN A 261 -12.88 4.97 6.38
C GLN A 261 -13.24 4.18 5.12
N GLU A 262 -14.51 4.16 4.74
CA GLU A 262 -14.97 3.50 3.52
C GLU A 262 -14.30 4.05 2.26
N SER A 263 -14.03 5.34 2.28
CA SER A 263 -13.41 6.06 1.18
C SER A 263 -12.40 7.09 1.66
N THR A 264 -11.53 7.49 0.75
CA THR A 264 -10.58 8.57 0.96
C THR A 264 -10.57 9.48 -0.26
N TYR A 265 -9.89 10.63 -0.16
CA TYR A 265 -9.74 11.55 -1.28
C TYR A 265 -8.28 11.65 -1.68
N PHE A 266 -8.02 11.43 -2.96
CA PHE A 266 -6.72 11.66 -3.57
C PHE A 266 -6.85 12.73 -4.65
N PHE A 267 -6.15 13.85 -4.52
CA PHE A 267 -6.34 15.05 -5.39
C PHE A 267 -7.80 15.50 -5.56
N GLY A 268 -8.60 15.39 -4.50
CA GLY A 268 -10.01 15.74 -4.53
C GLY A 268 -10.92 14.72 -5.21
N ILE A 269 -10.37 13.65 -5.76
CA ILE A 269 -11.09 12.52 -6.33
C ILE A 269 -11.32 11.49 -5.25
N LYS A 270 -12.56 11.01 -5.13
CA LYS A 270 -12.94 9.99 -4.15
C LYS A 270 -12.45 8.62 -4.58
N GLU A 271 -11.70 7.95 -3.71
CA GLU A 271 -11.28 6.57 -3.84
C GLU A 271 -12.01 5.70 -2.82
N ILE A 272 -12.36 4.47 -3.18
CA ILE A 272 -13.08 3.51 -2.34
C ILE A 272 -12.12 2.35 -2.02
N TYR A 273 -11.88 2.11 -0.74
CA TYR A 273 -11.03 1.02 -0.31
C TYR A 273 -11.63 -0.35 -0.68
N GLY A 274 -10.78 -1.24 -1.19
CA GLY A 274 -11.17 -2.56 -1.68
C GLY A 274 -11.78 -2.57 -3.10
N LYS A 275 -12.00 -1.39 -3.72
CA LYS A 275 -12.60 -1.25 -5.05
C LYS A 275 -11.74 -0.47 -6.04
N THR A 276 -11.25 0.69 -5.65
CA THR A 276 -10.42 1.56 -6.49
C THR A 276 -9.06 1.85 -5.88
N LYS A 277 -8.87 1.42 -4.63
CA LYS A 277 -7.66 1.58 -3.85
C LYS A 277 -7.51 0.44 -2.86
N ILE A 278 -6.30 -0.12 -2.77
CA ILE A 278 -5.97 -1.08 -1.71
C ILE A 278 -5.69 -0.38 -0.38
N SER A 279 -5.97 -1.05 0.73
CA SER A 279 -5.46 -0.65 2.03
C SER A 279 -4.09 -1.26 2.27
N GLY A 280 -3.09 -0.48 2.67
CA GLY A 280 -1.79 -1.01 3.09
C GLY A 280 -1.88 -2.03 4.22
N ASN A 281 -2.93 -1.95 5.06
CA ASN A 281 -3.13 -2.91 6.14
C ASN A 281 -3.44 -4.34 5.66
N VAL A 282 -3.89 -4.53 4.42
CA VAL A 282 -3.98 -5.87 3.81
C VAL A 282 -2.60 -6.43 3.55
N GLY A 283 -1.67 -5.60 3.08
CA GLY A 283 -0.26 -5.98 2.96
C GLY A 283 0.37 -6.31 4.30
N ASP A 284 0.05 -5.54 5.36
CA ASP A 284 0.50 -5.86 6.72
C ASP A 284 -0.04 -7.23 7.18
N ALA A 285 -1.34 -7.51 6.97
CA ALA A 285 -1.96 -8.79 7.33
C ALA A 285 -1.26 -9.98 6.66
N ILE A 286 -0.96 -9.87 5.37
CA ILE A 286 -0.26 -10.90 4.60
C ILE A 286 1.19 -11.05 5.10
N LYS A 287 1.90 -9.93 5.24
CA LYS A 287 3.31 -9.93 5.65
C LYS A 287 3.55 -10.63 6.98
N TYR A 288 2.62 -10.48 7.92
CA TYR A 288 2.73 -11.04 9.27
C TYR A 288 1.84 -12.26 9.50
N ALA A 289 1.20 -12.79 8.46
CA ALA A 289 0.26 -13.90 8.52
C ALA A 289 -0.78 -13.71 9.66
N THR A 290 -1.31 -12.49 9.79
CA THR A 290 -2.22 -12.11 10.88
C THR A 290 -3.60 -11.80 10.32
N PRO A 291 -4.69 -12.39 10.85
CA PRO A 291 -6.05 -12.07 10.41
C PRO A 291 -6.39 -10.60 10.66
N ILE A 292 -7.24 -10.03 9.78
CA ILE A 292 -7.56 -8.61 9.80
C ILE A 292 -9.07 -8.37 9.80
N ILE A 293 -9.51 -7.42 10.63
CA ILE A 293 -10.88 -6.93 10.64
C ILE A 293 -10.93 -5.56 9.97
N LEU A 294 -11.75 -5.46 8.94
CA LEU A 294 -11.98 -4.27 8.12
C LEU A 294 -13.45 -3.83 8.20
N PRO A 295 -13.80 -2.59 7.84
CA PRO A 295 -15.20 -2.14 7.80
C PRO A 295 -16.09 -3.05 6.96
N LYS A 296 -17.39 -3.11 7.28
CA LYS A 296 -18.38 -3.96 6.58
C LYS A 296 -18.43 -3.74 5.06
N THR A 297 -18.08 -2.56 4.61
CA THR A 297 -18.08 -2.18 3.20
C THR A 297 -16.88 -2.68 2.42
N TYR A 298 -15.85 -3.19 3.11
CA TYR A 298 -14.69 -3.79 2.46
C TYR A 298 -15.03 -5.22 2.00
N SER A 299 -14.90 -5.47 0.70
CA SER A 299 -15.09 -6.81 0.12
C SER A 299 -13.74 -7.47 -0.11
N SER A 300 -13.65 -8.76 0.24
CA SER A 300 -12.48 -9.59 -0.05
C SER A 300 -12.89 -11.06 -0.10
N TYR A 301 -12.16 -11.85 -0.88
CA TYR A 301 -12.29 -13.31 -0.97
C TYR A 301 -11.33 -14.03 0.01
N TYR A 302 -10.38 -13.32 0.60
CA TYR A 302 -9.40 -13.92 1.49
C TYR A 302 -10.04 -14.31 2.83
N SER A 303 -9.84 -15.56 3.25
CA SER A 303 -10.42 -16.14 4.46
C SER A 303 -9.97 -15.47 5.75
N PHE A 304 -8.81 -14.81 5.74
CA PHE A 304 -8.25 -14.06 6.86
C PHE A 304 -8.73 -12.60 6.96
N ILE A 305 -9.58 -12.13 6.03
CA ILE A 305 -10.16 -10.78 6.04
C ILE A 305 -11.60 -10.83 6.50
N PHE A 306 -11.87 -10.25 7.66
CA PHE A 306 -13.18 -10.22 8.30
C PHE A 306 -13.84 -8.86 8.14
N LYS A 307 -15.17 -8.87 7.93
CA LYS A 307 -16.00 -7.66 8.03
C LYS A 307 -16.31 -7.39 9.48
N GLU A 308 -16.09 -6.16 9.95
CA GLU A 308 -16.36 -5.79 11.33
C GLU A 308 -17.82 -6.00 11.72
N GLU A 309 -18.07 -6.71 12.81
CA GLU A 309 -19.39 -6.97 13.39
C GLU A 309 -19.78 -5.91 14.43
N LYS A 310 -21.06 -5.97 14.89
CA LYS A 310 -21.53 -5.09 15.95
C LYS A 310 -20.78 -5.38 17.26
N ASP A 311 -20.74 -6.65 17.64
CA ASP A 311 -19.99 -7.17 18.78
C ASP A 311 -18.58 -7.54 18.31
N ILE A 312 -17.70 -6.56 18.34
CA ILE A 312 -16.32 -6.73 17.92
C ILE A 312 -15.49 -7.55 18.91
N GLU A 313 -15.86 -7.53 20.19
CA GLU A 313 -15.16 -8.31 21.20
C GLU A 313 -15.38 -9.81 20.98
N SER A 314 -16.63 -10.24 20.87
CA SER A 314 -16.96 -11.63 20.52
C SER A 314 -16.37 -12.07 19.19
N GLN A 315 -16.34 -11.16 18.21
CA GLN A 315 -15.70 -11.43 16.93
C GLN A 315 -14.20 -11.68 17.08
N ILE A 316 -13.47 -10.83 17.79
CA ILE A 316 -12.03 -11.01 18.05
C ILE A 316 -11.78 -12.33 18.79
N LEU A 317 -12.57 -12.63 19.81
CA LEU A 317 -12.47 -13.90 20.55
C LEU A 317 -12.70 -15.12 19.65
N SER A 318 -13.59 -15.03 18.67
CA SER A 318 -13.85 -16.12 17.71
C SER A 318 -12.74 -16.28 16.66
N ILE A 319 -11.97 -15.23 16.39
CA ILE A 319 -10.90 -15.21 15.39
C ILE A 319 -9.57 -15.69 15.98
N LYS A 320 -9.24 -15.25 17.18
CA LYS A 320 -7.90 -15.37 17.78
C LYS A 320 -7.37 -16.81 17.93
N ASP A 321 -8.26 -17.80 18.03
CA ASP A 321 -7.90 -19.20 18.25
C ASP A 321 -7.91 -20.04 16.96
N LYS A 322 -8.11 -19.40 15.79
CA LYS A 322 -8.18 -20.09 14.51
C LYS A 322 -6.86 -19.96 13.75
N VAL A 323 -6.50 -21.02 13.07
CA VAL A 323 -5.39 -21.02 12.10
C VAL A 323 -5.94 -20.57 10.75
N TYR A 324 -5.27 -19.64 10.11
CA TYR A 324 -5.62 -19.12 8.79
C TYR A 324 -4.58 -19.53 7.76
N ASP A 325 -5.07 -19.86 6.59
CA ASP A 325 -4.21 -20.25 5.46
C ASP A 325 -3.64 -19.00 4.77
N PHE A 326 -2.32 -18.90 4.78
CA PHE A 326 -1.52 -17.92 4.05
C PHE A 326 -0.58 -18.58 3.03
N GLU A 327 -0.80 -19.85 2.69
CA GLU A 327 0.11 -20.62 1.83
C GLU A 327 0.28 -19.97 0.46
N ASN A 328 -0.79 -19.46 -0.14
CA ASN A 328 -0.73 -18.74 -1.41
C ASN A 328 0.11 -17.45 -1.36
N PHE A 329 0.44 -16.98 -0.17
CA PHE A 329 1.33 -15.85 0.06
C PHE A 329 2.75 -16.28 0.48
N ASN A 330 3.08 -17.58 0.40
CA ASN A 330 4.44 -18.06 0.56
C ASN A 330 5.35 -17.35 -0.45
N LYS A 331 6.51 -16.89 0.00
CA LYS A 331 7.45 -16.10 -0.81
C LYS A 331 7.83 -16.79 -2.12
N ILE A 332 8.01 -18.12 -2.11
CA ILE A 332 8.38 -18.89 -3.30
C ILE A 332 7.22 -18.86 -4.31
N ILE A 333 6.00 -19.13 -3.84
CA ILE A 333 4.79 -19.13 -4.69
C ILE A 333 4.56 -17.74 -5.28
N VAL A 334 4.64 -16.69 -4.46
CA VAL A 334 4.45 -15.31 -4.94
C VAL A 334 5.54 -14.90 -5.93
N LYS A 335 6.80 -15.34 -5.72
CA LYS A 335 7.88 -15.12 -6.68
C LYS A 335 7.56 -15.76 -8.04
N GLU A 336 7.14 -17.02 -8.06
CA GLU A 336 6.78 -17.73 -9.28
C GLU A 336 5.61 -17.05 -10.00
N GLN A 337 4.57 -16.67 -9.27
CA GLN A 337 3.45 -15.92 -9.81
C GLN A 337 3.87 -14.56 -10.36
N LEU A 338 4.76 -13.85 -9.68
CA LEU A 338 5.30 -12.58 -10.14
C LEU A 338 6.10 -12.77 -11.44
N GLU A 339 7.00 -13.74 -11.51
CA GLU A 339 7.79 -14.01 -12.72
C GLU A 339 6.87 -14.39 -13.90
N LEU A 340 5.83 -15.20 -13.67
CA LEU A 340 4.84 -15.53 -14.70
C LEU A 340 4.08 -14.28 -15.18
N ALA A 341 3.60 -13.46 -14.25
CA ALA A 341 2.94 -12.20 -14.60
C ALA A 341 3.85 -11.27 -15.42
N LEU A 342 5.12 -11.14 -15.05
CA LEU A 342 6.10 -10.33 -15.80
C LEU A 342 6.41 -10.92 -17.17
N LEU A 343 6.46 -12.24 -17.32
CA LEU A 343 6.63 -12.91 -18.63
C LEU A 343 5.44 -12.62 -19.55
N GLU A 344 4.20 -12.67 -19.05
CA GLU A 344 3.02 -12.32 -19.83
C GLU A 344 3.07 -10.87 -20.36
N LEU A 345 3.60 -9.94 -19.55
CA LEU A 345 3.78 -8.55 -19.98
C LEU A 345 4.74 -8.44 -21.18
N THR A 346 5.77 -9.31 -21.27
CA THR A 346 6.72 -9.26 -22.38
C THR A 346 6.10 -9.68 -23.72
N PHE A 347 5.16 -10.63 -23.74
CA PHE A 347 4.51 -11.06 -24.98
C PHE A 347 3.66 -9.95 -25.59
N HIS A 348 3.09 -9.07 -24.77
CA HIS A 348 2.32 -7.92 -25.26
C HIS A 348 3.20 -6.77 -25.82
N THR A 349 4.50 -6.81 -25.63
CA THR A 349 5.44 -5.81 -26.20
C THR A 349 5.93 -6.19 -27.59
N THR A 350 5.92 -7.48 -27.95
CA THR A 350 6.46 -7.99 -29.23
C THR A 350 5.39 -8.11 -30.35
N SER A 351 4.11 -7.85 -30.05
CA SER A 351 2.98 -8.02 -30.97
C SER A 351 2.49 -6.71 -31.63
N ASN A 352 3.30 -5.64 -31.61
CA ASN A 352 2.99 -4.35 -32.28
C ASN A 352 4.13 -3.92 -33.18
#